data_a002e36ee9c57e9c87ce3d919aa7ed37
#
_entry.id   a002e36ee9c57e9c87ce3d919aa7ed37
#
_cell.length_a   1.000
_cell.length_b   1.000
_cell.length_c   1.000
_cell.angle_alpha   90.00
_cell.angle_beta   90.00
_cell.angle_gamma   90.00
#
_symmetry.space_group_name_H-M   'P 1'
#
loop_
_entity.id
_entity.type
_entity.pdbx_description
1 polymer ?
#
loop_
_entity_poly.entity_id
_entity_poly.type
_entity_poly.pdbx_seq_one_letter_code
_entity_poly.pdbx_strand_id
1 'polypeptide(L)'
;ISDEDGDYIELENRLSDEWTVHRQMFLARQDRFLYFADSLTGERTADIRYHLALPLANGVSWYPQVETREGILKDEAGRNRCQLFPLALTEWTDQTSTGCVEMSSEQLVVTQTAHSQRIYVPLFLDFDTRRMARERTWRQLTVAEELSPVTSDIAVGYRIHLGQQQWLIYRSLAPIASRSVLGQN
;
A
#
# COMPACT_ATOMS: atom_id res chain seq x y z
N ILE A 1 6.27 -9.62 -16.25
CA ILE A 1 6.03 -8.78 -17.43
C ILE A 1 6.97 -7.59 -17.32
N SER A 2 7.61 -7.22 -18.41
CA SER A 2 8.50 -6.05 -18.51
C SER A 2 8.30 -5.42 -19.88
N ASP A 3 8.13 -4.09 -19.91
CA ASP A 3 8.02 -3.28 -21.12
C ASP A 3 8.70 -1.91 -20.94
N GLU A 4 8.48 -0.97 -21.86
CA GLU A 4 9.08 0.37 -21.79
C GLU A 4 8.54 1.21 -20.63
N ASP A 5 7.30 0.96 -20.20
CA ASP A 5 6.61 1.73 -19.18
C ASP A 5 6.86 1.21 -17.77
N GLY A 6 7.08 -0.10 -17.60
CA GLY A 6 7.29 -0.66 -16.27
C GLY A 6 7.65 -2.13 -16.21
N ASP A 7 7.94 -2.55 -15.00
CA ASP A 7 8.21 -3.94 -14.65
C ASP A 7 7.17 -4.43 -13.64
N TYR A 8 6.52 -5.55 -13.92
CA TYR A 8 5.58 -6.20 -13.02
C TYR A 8 6.03 -7.61 -12.66
N ILE A 9 6.06 -7.88 -11.38
CA ILE A 9 6.35 -9.21 -10.81
C ILE A 9 5.26 -9.57 -9.81
N GLU A 10 4.75 -10.79 -9.90
CA GLU A 10 3.89 -11.39 -8.90
C GLU A 10 4.51 -12.70 -8.42
N LEU A 11 4.63 -12.83 -7.09
CA LEU A 11 5.20 -13.99 -6.42
C LEU A 11 4.13 -14.59 -5.52
N GLU A 12 4.02 -15.91 -5.54
CA GLU A 12 3.18 -16.66 -4.63
C GLU A 12 4.05 -17.48 -3.69
N ASN A 13 3.72 -17.45 -2.42
CA ASN A 13 4.36 -18.29 -1.41
C ASN A 13 3.31 -18.86 -0.44
N ARG A 14 3.33 -20.17 -0.26
CA ARG A 14 2.50 -20.87 0.70
C ARG A 14 3.17 -20.84 2.07
N LEU A 15 2.58 -20.10 3.01
CA LEU A 15 3.12 -19.97 4.36
C LEU A 15 2.80 -21.18 5.23
N SER A 16 1.64 -21.80 5.00
CA SER A 16 1.17 -23.01 5.67
C SER A 16 0.12 -23.71 4.80
N ASP A 17 -0.46 -24.80 5.26
CA ASP A 17 -1.55 -25.46 4.57
C ASP A 17 -2.81 -24.61 4.47
N GLU A 18 -2.97 -23.63 5.38
CA GLU A 18 -4.14 -22.75 5.44
C GLU A 18 -3.91 -21.35 4.86
N TRP A 19 -2.64 -20.90 4.66
CA TRP A 19 -2.33 -19.51 4.32
C TRP A 19 -1.37 -19.40 3.12
N THR A 20 -1.76 -18.54 2.18
CA THR A 20 -0.94 -18.16 1.03
C THR A 20 -0.73 -16.65 1.00
N VAL A 21 0.47 -16.22 0.66
CA VAL A 21 0.79 -14.82 0.37
C VAL A 21 1.09 -14.66 -1.12
N HIS A 22 0.47 -13.63 -1.72
CA HIS A 22 0.80 -13.14 -3.05
C HIS A 22 1.44 -11.78 -2.92
N ARG A 23 2.67 -11.65 -3.36
CA ARG A 23 3.42 -10.38 -3.39
C ARG A 23 3.44 -9.82 -4.79
N GLN A 24 3.00 -8.58 -4.94
CA GLN A 24 2.98 -7.84 -6.17
C GLN A 24 3.98 -6.70 -6.11
N MET A 25 4.76 -6.52 -7.16
CA MET A 25 5.65 -5.38 -7.35
C MET A 25 5.46 -4.83 -8.74
N PHE A 26 5.17 -3.54 -8.85
CA PHE A 26 5.10 -2.83 -10.12
C PHE A 26 5.97 -1.57 -10.06
N LEU A 27 7.05 -1.57 -10.83
CA LEU A 27 7.94 -0.43 -10.99
C LEU A 27 7.54 0.36 -12.25
N ALA A 28 6.96 1.54 -12.07
CA ALA A 28 6.68 2.47 -13.16
C ALA A 28 7.91 3.32 -13.45
N ARG A 29 8.54 3.12 -14.62
CA ARG A 29 9.81 3.76 -14.96
C ARG A 29 9.66 5.24 -15.25
N GLN A 30 8.66 5.63 -16.05
CA GLN A 30 8.41 7.03 -16.43
C GLN A 30 7.85 7.82 -15.25
N ASP A 31 6.87 7.25 -14.54
CA ASP A 31 6.23 7.87 -13.38
C ASP A 31 7.06 7.77 -12.11
N ARG A 32 8.14 6.99 -12.11
CA ARG A 32 9.11 6.86 -11.00
C ARG A 32 8.46 6.49 -9.67
N PHE A 33 7.63 5.47 -9.67
CA PHE A 33 7.11 4.90 -8.43
C PHE A 33 7.25 3.38 -8.42
N LEU A 34 7.30 2.82 -7.23
CA LEU A 34 7.14 1.40 -6.98
C LEU A 34 5.83 1.18 -6.23
N TYR A 35 4.96 0.40 -6.79
CA TYR A 35 3.84 -0.19 -6.09
C TYR A 35 4.26 -1.56 -5.57
N PHE A 36 4.12 -1.75 -4.27
CA PHE A 36 4.44 -3.00 -3.58
C PHE A 36 3.24 -3.41 -2.75
N ALA A 37 2.77 -4.63 -2.88
CA ALA A 37 1.62 -5.08 -2.12
C ALA A 37 1.71 -6.57 -1.77
N ASP A 38 1.36 -6.89 -0.53
CA ASP A 38 1.10 -8.26 -0.08
C ASP A 38 -0.40 -8.50 0.07
N SER A 39 -0.85 -9.61 -0.49
CA SER A 39 -2.18 -10.15 -0.28
C SER A 39 -2.06 -11.49 0.45
N LEU A 40 -2.55 -11.56 1.68
CA LEU A 40 -2.66 -12.82 2.41
C LEU A 40 -4.07 -13.36 2.26
N THR A 41 -4.17 -14.64 1.95
CA THR A 41 -5.46 -15.35 1.83
C THR A 41 -5.40 -16.62 2.66
N GLY A 42 -6.38 -16.79 3.53
CA GLY A 42 -6.58 -17.98 4.33
C GLY A 42 -7.82 -18.76 3.92
N GLU A 43 -7.94 -20.00 4.37
CA GLU A 43 -9.13 -20.82 4.14
C GLU A 43 -10.32 -20.41 5.01
N ARG A 44 -10.05 -19.76 6.15
CA ARG A 44 -11.05 -19.33 7.14
C ARG A 44 -10.73 -17.96 7.72
N THR A 45 -11.72 -17.31 8.31
CA THR A 45 -11.55 -16.07 9.07
C THR A 45 -10.70 -16.35 10.33
N ALA A 46 -9.71 -15.50 10.55
CA ALA A 46 -8.81 -15.55 11.70
C ALA A 46 -8.30 -14.16 12.08
N ASP A 47 -7.70 -14.06 13.25
CA ASP A 47 -6.95 -12.86 13.64
C ASP A 47 -5.60 -12.86 12.92
N ILE A 48 -5.44 -11.94 12.00
CA ILE A 48 -4.23 -11.76 11.20
C ILE A 48 -3.38 -10.66 11.85
N ARG A 49 -2.09 -10.95 12.02
CA ARG A 49 -1.08 -9.95 12.35
C ARG A 49 -0.03 -9.95 11.25
N TYR A 50 -0.10 -8.95 10.40
CA TYR A 50 0.87 -8.74 9.35
C TYR A 50 2.06 -7.95 9.86
N HIS A 51 3.26 -8.36 9.48
CA HIS A 51 4.51 -7.68 9.78
C HIS A 51 5.44 -7.79 8.57
N LEU A 52 5.79 -6.64 8.00
CA LEU A 52 6.76 -6.52 6.92
C LEU A 52 7.93 -5.67 7.39
N ALA A 53 9.14 -6.18 7.26
CA ALA A 53 10.37 -5.45 7.49
C ALA A 53 11.08 -5.22 6.14
N LEU A 54 11.21 -3.96 5.75
CA LEU A 54 11.93 -3.53 4.55
C LEU A 54 13.28 -2.99 4.96
N PRO A 55 14.39 -3.67 4.64
CA PRO A 55 15.72 -3.16 4.93
C PRO A 55 15.95 -1.87 4.14
N LEU A 56 16.45 -0.84 4.82
CA LEU A 56 16.85 0.41 4.19
C LEU A 56 18.34 0.36 3.84
N ALA A 57 18.71 1.11 2.82
CA ALA A 57 20.13 1.34 2.52
C ALA A 57 20.78 2.11 3.69
N ASN A 58 22.08 1.87 3.91
CA ASN A 58 22.83 2.55 4.96
C ASN A 58 22.68 4.07 4.82
N GLY A 59 22.45 4.74 5.95
CA GLY A 59 22.27 6.19 6.03
C GLY A 59 20.91 6.69 5.53
N VAL A 60 19.97 5.81 5.24
CA VAL A 60 18.58 6.20 4.93
C VAL A 60 17.74 6.10 6.19
N SER A 61 16.97 7.15 6.47
CA SER A 61 16.10 7.24 7.65
C SER A 61 14.68 7.62 7.27
N TRP A 62 13.72 7.17 8.07
CA TRP A 62 12.29 7.44 7.94
C TRP A 62 11.88 8.71 8.70
N TYR A 63 11.15 9.58 8.03
CA TYR A 63 10.59 10.81 8.58
C TYR A 63 9.07 10.79 8.37
N PRO A 64 8.29 10.35 9.36
CA PRO A 64 6.82 10.35 9.29
C PRO A 64 6.30 11.78 9.24
N GLN A 65 5.14 11.98 8.60
CA GLN A 65 4.39 13.22 8.72
C GLN A 65 3.67 13.26 10.09
N VAL A 66 3.32 14.46 10.54
CA VAL A 66 2.68 14.64 11.85
C VAL A 66 1.18 14.38 11.79
N GLU A 67 0.53 14.92 10.77
CA GLU A 67 -0.93 14.87 10.63
C GLU A 67 -1.42 13.66 9.83
N THR A 68 -0.56 13.12 8.99
CA THR A 68 -0.88 12.03 8.07
C THR A 68 0.10 10.87 8.22
N ARG A 69 -0.25 9.66 7.75
CA ARG A 69 0.53 8.44 8.01
C ARG A 69 1.58 8.13 6.95
N GLU A 70 1.65 8.90 5.87
CA GLU A 70 2.78 8.80 4.95
C GLU A 70 4.04 9.39 5.59
N GLY A 71 5.17 9.20 4.94
CA GLY A 71 6.42 9.80 5.35
C GLY A 71 7.45 9.81 4.24
N ILE A 72 8.62 10.34 4.54
CA ILE A 72 9.71 10.54 3.60
C ILE A 72 10.93 9.77 4.07
N LEU A 73 11.52 9.00 3.16
CA LEU A 73 12.86 8.44 3.32
C LEU A 73 13.89 9.48 2.86
N LYS A 74 14.85 9.80 3.76
CA LYS A 74 15.94 10.75 3.48
C LYS A 74 17.28 10.08 3.66
N ASP A 75 18.27 10.52 2.88
CA ASP A 75 19.66 10.11 3.06
C ASP A 75 20.36 10.90 4.18
N GLU A 76 21.62 10.53 4.48
CA GLU A 76 22.46 11.19 5.50
C GLU A 76 22.64 12.70 5.27
N ALA A 77 22.57 13.16 4.03
CA ALA A 77 22.63 14.57 3.68
C ALA A 77 21.28 15.29 3.83
N GLY A 78 20.24 14.60 4.35
CA GLY A 78 18.89 15.14 4.53
C GLY A 78 18.09 15.28 3.22
N ARG A 79 18.56 14.73 2.10
CA ARG A 79 17.88 14.81 0.80
C ARG A 79 16.76 13.78 0.73
N ASN A 80 15.60 14.22 0.29
CA ASN A 80 14.45 13.34 0.05
C ASN A 80 14.78 12.30 -1.04
N ARG A 81 14.51 11.02 -0.78
CA ARG A 81 14.77 9.91 -1.68
C ARG A 81 13.49 9.21 -2.15
N CYS A 82 12.54 9.08 -1.25
CA CYS A 82 11.28 8.41 -1.51
C CYS A 82 10.21 8.95 -0.58
N GLN A 83 9.00 9.09 -1.07
CA GLN A 83 7.81 9.27 -0.23
C GLN A 83 7.01 7.97 -0.25
N LEU A 84 6.62 7.48 0.93
CA LEU A 84 5.91 6.22 1.08
C LEU A 84 4.52 6.47 1.64
N PHE A 85 3.52 5.85 1.00
CA PHE A 85 2.11 5.88 1.36
C PHE A 85 1.63 4.49 1.73
N PRO A 86 1.23 4.25 2.99
CA PRO A 86 0.70 2.96 3.44
C PRO A 86 -0.81 2.89 3.17
N LEU A 87 -1.20 2.54 1.94
CA LEU A 87 -2.55 2.75 1.41
C LEU A 87 -3.67 2.01 2.17
N ALA A 88 -3.35 0.93 2.88
CA ALA A 88 -4.33 0.19 3.68
C ALA A 88 -4.64 0.86 5.03
N LEU A 89 -3.84 1.83 5.45
CA LEU A 89 -4.08 2.61 6.66
C LEU A 89 -4.95 3.83 6.35
N THR A 90 -5.55 4.44 7.37
CA THR A 90 -6.23 5.72 7.21
C THR A 90 -5.20 6.84 6.96
N GLU A 91 -5.53 7.81 6.11
CA GLU A 91 -4.63 8.92 5.79
C GLU A 91 -4.25 9.72 7.04
N TRP A 92 -5.24 10.10 7.85
CA TRP A 92 -5.06 11.00 8.99
C TRP A 92 -4.69 10.27 10.27
N THR A 93 -3.74 10.83 11.04
CA THR A 93 -3.25 10.22 12.28
C THR A 93 -4.25 10.27 13.42
N ASP A 94 -5.19 11.20 13.42
CA ASP A 94 -6.30 11.32 14.39
C ASP A 94 -7.40 10.26 14.21
N GLN A 95 -7.40 9.57 13.06
CA GLN A 95 -8.33 8.47 12.81
C GLN A 95 -7.76 7.14 13.32
N THR A 96 -8.66 6.27 13.77
CA THR A 96 -8.28 4.91 14.16
C THR A 96 -7.67 4.15 12.99
N SER A 97 -6.57 3.47 13.23
CA SER A 97 -5.89 2.65 12.22
C SER A 97 -5.64 1.24 12.73
N THR A 98 -5.62 0.28 11.82
CA THR A 98 -5.33 -1.13 12.10
C THR A 98 -3.85 -1.47 12.10
N GLY A 99 -2.98 -0.48 11.90
CA GLY A 99 -1.54 -0.69 11.83
C GLY A 99 -0.75 0.62 11.84
N CYS A 100 0.56 0.51 11.65
CA CYS A 100 1.48 1.64 11.60
C CYS A 100 2.66 1.37 10.66
N VAL A 101 3.40 2.44 10.37
CA VAL A 101 4.72 2.40 9.73
C VAL A 101 5.72 3.07 10.66
N GLU A 102 6.78 2.36 11.00
CA GLU A 102 7.80 2.86 11.93
C GLU A 102 9.19 2.38 11.51
N MET A 103 10.23 3.00 12.05
CA MET A 103 11.60 2.57 11.85
C MET A 103 12.08 1.76 13.05
N SER A 104 12.64 0.60 12.79
CA SER A 104 13.27 -0.27 13.80
C SER A 104 14.54 -0.89 13.24
N SER A 105 15.67 -0.65 13.91
CA SER A 105 16.97 -1.29 13.57
C SER A 105 17.33 -1.24 12.08
N GLU A 106 17.31 -0.04 11.47
CA GLU A 106 17.61 0.18 10.04
C GLU A 106 16.63 -0.48 9.05
N GLN A 107 15.46 -0.84 9.53
CA GLN A 107 14.38 -1.39 8.71
C GLN A 107 13.14 -0.52 8.85
N LEU A 108 12.43 -0.35 7.75
CA LEU A 108 11.10 0.20 7.80
C LEU A 108 10.12 -0.95 8.05
N VAL A 109 9.44 -0.87 9.18
CA VAL A 109 8.48 -1.88 9.62
C VAL A 109 7.07 -1.40 9.34
N VAL A 110 6.31 -2.22 8.62
CA VAL A 110 4.88 -2.01 8.36
C VAL A 110 4.10 -3.09 9.08
N THR A 111 3.20 -2.69 9.96
CA THR A 111 2.32 -3.62 10.68
C THR A 111 0.87 -3.36 10.31
N GLN A 112 0.07 -4.41 10.32
CA GLN A 112 -1.38 -4.31 10.16
C GLN A 112 -2.08 -5.50 10.81
N THR A 113 -3.25 -5.27 11.40
CA THR A 113 -4.09 -6.31 11.99
C THR A 113 -5.45 -6.35 11.31
N ALA A 114 -6.04 -7.54 11.21
CA ALA A 114 -7.38 -7.73 10.71
C ALA A 114 -8.00 -9.00 11.35
N HIS A 115 -9.31 -9.01 11.45
CA HIS A 115 -10.08 -10.25 11.73
C HIS A 115 -10.85 -10.61 10.47
N SER A 116 -10.24 -11.43 9.61
CA SER A 116 -10.79 -11.71 8.28
C SER A 116 -10.18 -12.99 7.69
N GLN A 117 -10.67 -13.39 6.52
CA GLN A 117 -10.08 -14.43 5.70
C GLN A 117 -8.95 -13.91 4.80
N ARG A 118 -8.93 -12.61 4.53
CA ARG A 118 -7.96 -11.97 3.61
C ARG A 118 -7.54 -10.62 4.15
N ILE A 119 -6.29 -10.26 3.88
CA ILE A 119 -5.77 -8.91 4.12
C ILE A 119 -4.95 -8.47 2.91
N TYR A 120 -5.03 -7.19 2.58
CA TYR A 120 -4.25 -6.59 1.51
C TYR A 120 -3.49 -5.38 2.04
N VAL A 121 -2.17 -5.38 1.89
CA VAL A 121 -1.28 -4.37 2.47
C VAL A 121 -0.45 -3.72 1.35
N PRO A 122 -1.00 -2.73 0.64
CA PRO A 122 -0.31 -2.03 -0.42
C PRO A 122 0.47 -0.83 0.10
N LEU A 123 1.67 -0.67 -0.45
CA LEU A 123 2.54 0.48 -0.30
C LEU A 123 2.76 1.14 -1.65
N PHE A 124 2.67 2.45 -1.70
CA PHE A 124 3.05 3.24 -2.87
C PHE A 124 4.28 4.06 -2.51
N LEU A 125 5.38 3.82 -3.23
CA LEU A 125 6.68 4.46 -3.02
C LEU A 125 6.96 5.38 -4.19
N ASP A 126 6.85 6.70 -3.98
CA ASP A 126 7.13 7.71 -4.98
C ASP A 126 8.59 8.16 -4.92
N PHE A 127 9.33 7.97 -5.99
CA PHE A 127 10.73 8.37 -6.13
C PHE A 127 10.91 9.71 -6.87
N ASP A 128 9.83 10.33 -7.35
CA ASP A 128 9.94 11.65 -7.96
C ASP A 128 9.93 12.76 -6.90
N THR A 129 11.12 13.17 -6.49
CA THR A 129 11.31 14.20 -5.45
C THR A 129 10.64 15.53 -5.77
N ARG A 130 10.31 15.82 -7.05
CA ARG A 130 9.58 17.03 -7.46
C ARG A 130 8.13 17.02 -6.98
N ARG A 131 7.54 15.85 -6.80
CA ARG A 131 6.17 15.69 -6.28
C ARG A 131 6.07 15.83 -4.77
N MET A 132 7.15 15.59 -4.04
CA MET A 132 7.16 15.59 -2.57
C MET A 132 6.82 16.95 -1.95
N ALA A 133 6.97 18.04 -2.71
CA ALA A 133 6.57 19.39 -2.30
C ALA A 133 5.16 19.79 -2.74
N ARG A 134 4.44 18.90 -3.42
CA ARG A 134 3.08 19.17 -3.92
C ARG A 134 2.04 18.76 -2.90
N GLU A 135 0.84 19.31 -3.06
CA GLU A 135 -0.33 18.82 -2.34
C GLU A 135 -0.54 17.34 -2.64
N ARG A 136 -0.92 16.62 -1.61
CA ARG A 136 -1.10 15.18 -1.69
C ARG A 136 -2.28 14.74 -0.85
N THR A 137 -2.95 13.72 -1.32
CA THR A 137 -3.96 12.98 -0.56
C THR A 137 -4.03 11.56 -1.09
N TRP A 138 -4.35 10.65 -0.22
CA TRP A 138 -4.54 9.25 -0.56
C TRP A 138 -5.63 8.64 0.31
N ARG A 139 -6.40 7.76 -0.24
CA ARG A 139 -7.49 7.13 0.52
C ARG A 139 -7.95 5.84 -0.12
N GLN A 140 -8.51 4.99 0.72
CA GLN A 140 -9.29 3.86 0.26
C GLN A 140 -10.63 4.36 -0.30
N LEU A 141 -11.04 3.79 -1.41
CA LEU A 141 -12.32 4.05 -2.07
C LEU A 141 -13.31 2.94 -1.73
N THR A 142 -14.57 3.28 -1.74
CA THR A 142 -15.64 2.27 -1.62
C THR A 142 -15.70 1.45 -2.89
N VAL A 143 -15.60 0.13 -2.75
CA VAL A 143 -15.88 -0.82 -3.82
C VAL A 143 -17.28 -1.37 -3.61
N ALA A 144 -18.06 -1.49 -4.68
CA ALA A 144 -19.42 -2.00 -4.63
C ALA A 144 -19.61 -3.15 -5.62
N GLU A 145 -20.41 -4.13 -5.21
CA GLU A 145 -20.95 -5.21 -6.04
C GLU A 145 -22.47 -5.05 -6.07
N GLU A 146 -23.05 -4.94 -7.26
CA GLU A 146 -24.49 -4.69 -7.44
C GLU A 146 -25.01 -3.49 -6.60
N LEU A 147 -24.24 -2.38 -6.58
CA LEU A 147 -24.50 -1.15 -5.81
C LEU A 147 -24.42 -1.30 -4.27
N SER A 148 -24.06 -2.45 -3.75
CA SER A 148 -23.84 -2.67 -2.32
C SER A 148 -22.35 -2.62 -2.00
N PRO A 149 -21.89 -1.81 -1.03
CA PRO A 149 -20.50 -1.78 -0.61
C PRO A 149 -20.02 -3.16 -0.17
N VAL A 150 -18.81 -3.53 -0.58
CA VAL A 150 -18.14 -4.75 -0.12
C VAL A 150 -17.03 -4.43 0.87
N THR A 151 -16.69 -5.40 1.71
CA THR A 151 -15.64 -5.27 2.72
C THR A 151 -14.24 -5.35 2.08
N SER A 152 -13.24 -4.82 2.77
CA SER A 152 -11.85 -4.75 2.29
C SER A 152 -11.15 -6.10 2.12
N ASP A 153 -11.69 -7.16 2.67
CA ASP A 153 -11.24 -8.54 2.46
C ASP A 153 -11.84 -9.19 1.19
N ILE A 154 -12.79 -8.51 0.54
CA ILE A 154 -13.40 -8.94 -0.72
C ILE A 154 -12.81 -8.19 -1.90
N ALA A 155 -12.75 -6.85 -1.81
CA ALA A 155 -12.11 -6.03 -2.82
C ALA A 155 -11.74 -4.66 -2.25
N VAL A 156 -10.70 -4.05 -2.80
CA VAL A 156 -10.20 -2.74 -2.41
C VAL A 156 -9.96 -1.84 -3.61
N GLY A 157 -10.16 -0.56 -3.41
CA GLY A 157 -9.78 0.49 -4.33
C GLY A 157 -9.02 1.58 -3.58
N TYR A 158 -8.01 2.15 -4.20
CA TYR A 158 -7.25 3.26 -3.63
C TYR A 158 -7.10 4.37 -4.64
N ARG A 159 -7.14 5.59 -4.16
CA ARG A 159 -6.79 6.78 -4.93
C ARG A 159 -5.61 7.47 -4.29
N ILE A 160 -4.61 7.79 -5.10
CA ILE A 160 -3.46 8.59 -4.73
C ILE A 160 -3.46 9.81 -5.62
N HIS A 161 -3.37 11.00 -5.04
CA HIS A 161 -3.33 12.27 -5.74
C HIS A 161 -2.11 13.07 -5.30
N LEU A 162 -1.20 13.37 -6.23
CA LEU A 162 0.04 14.09 -6.00
C LEU A 162 0.16 15.26 -7.00
N GLY A 163 -0.15 16.45 -6.57
CA GLY A 163 -0.20 17.65 -7.42
C GLY A 163 -1.27 17.53 -8.52
N GLN A 164 -0.87 17.31 -9.76
CA GLN A 164 -1.79 17.12 -10.89
C GLN A 164 -1.91 15.66 -11.35
N GLN A 165 -1.17 14.75 -10.73
CA GLN A 165 -1.18 13.35 -11.09
C GLN A 165 -2.09 12.56 -10.15
N GLN A 166 -2.79 11.58 -10.71
CA GLN A 166 -3.68 10.71 -9.96
C GLN A 166 -3.52 9.28 -10.42
N TRP A 167 -3.45 8.37 -9.45
CA TRP A 167 -3.48 6.93 -9.69
C TRP A 167 -4.68 6.30 -8.99
N LEU A 168 -5.32 5.39 -9.69
CA LEU A 168 -6.37 4.53 -9.17
C LEU A 168 -5.85 3.10 -9.18
N ILE A 169 -5.91 2.47 -8.04
CA ILE A 169 -5.49 1.08 -7.85
C ILE A 169 -6.70 0.30 -7.40
N TYR A 170 -6.97 -0.80 -8.06
CA TYR A 170 -8.06 -1.72 -7.71
C TYR A 170 -7.52 -3.13 -7.58
N ARG A 171 -7.90 -3.84 -6.53
CA ARG A 171 -7.62 -5.28 -6.35
C ARG A 171 -8.86 -6.02 -5.90
N SER A 172 -9.20 -7.08 -6.63
CA SER A 172 -10.14 -8.08 -6.17
C SER A 172 -9.42 -9.15 -5.36
N LEU A 173 -9.92 -9.48 -4.19
CA LEU A 173 -9.38 -10.49 -3.29
C LEU A 173 -10.23 -11.75 -3.25
N ALA A 174 -11.45 -11.69 -3.75
CA ALA A 174 -12.35 -12.83 -3.86
C ALA A 174 -12.83 -13.01 -5.31
N PRO A 175 -13.17 -14.23 -5.74
CA PRO A 175 -13.78 -14.48 -7.05
C PRO A 175 -15.00 -13.60 -7.28
N ILE A 176 -15.24 -13.18 -8.54
CA ILE A 176 -16.13 -12.07 -8.84
C ILE A 176 -17.07 -12.31 -9.98
N ALA A 177 -18.26 -11.65 -9.89
CA ALA A 177 -19.08 -11.35 -11.05
C ALA A 177 -18.74 -9.97 -11.66
N SER A 178 -19.14 -8.88 -11.03
CA SER A 178 -18.89 -7.51 -11.51
C SER A 178 -18.82 -6.55 -10.33
N ARG A 179 -17.87 -5.62 -10.34
CA ARG A 179 -17.72 -4.61 -9.29
C ARG A 179 -17.43 -3.22 -9.84
N SER A 180 -17.83 -2.22 -9.08
CA SER A 180 -17.60 -0.82 -9.38
C SER A 180 -16.80 -0.16 -8.25
N VAL A 181 -15.94 0.77 -8.59
CA VAL A 181 -15.27 1.65 -7.63
C VAL A 181 -16.04 2.97 -7.58
N LEU A 182 -16.56 3.30 -6.41
CA LEU A 182 -17.31 4.54 -6.21
C LEU A 182 -16.33 5.66 -5.85
N GLY A 183 -16.17 6.62 -6.76
CA GLY A 183 -15.42 7.85 -6.49
C GLY A 183 -16.29 8.83 -5.71
N GLN A 184 -15.79 9.34 -4.60
CA GLN A 184 -16.34 10.59 -4.05
C GLN A 184 -15.67 11.75 -4.79
N ASN A 185 -16.47 12.63 -5.36
CA ASN A 185 -16.04 13.91 -5.95
C ASN A 185 -15.54 14.85 -4.86
#